data_e64f8b982d1c034c6c83a2cba800e70f
#
_entry.id   e64f8b982d1c034c6c83a2cba800e70f
#
_cell.length_a   1.000
_cell.length_b   1.000
_cell.length_c   1.000
_cell.angle_alpha   90.00
_cell.angle_beta   90.00
_cell.angle_gamma   90.00
#
_symmetry.space_group_name_H-M   'P 1'
#
loop_
_entity.id
_entity.type
_entity.pdbx_description
1 polymer ?
#
loop_
_entity_poly.entity_id
_entity_poly.type
_entity_poly.pdbx_seq_one_letter_code
_entity_poly.pdbx_strand_id
1 'polypeptide(L)'
;MADDKHMTIDQAMAQVQRSVVVPKARYNAHGNYYYRSMEDIVAALKEPCRDAGVFFTLNDSIEQVGDRFYVKATCLVKFEDGTPGEIAVCAYAREPLAQKGMSETQLTGSASSYARKYALCGMFDIDGTSDPDSLNGVEKPEKKPPVQGPFDAKCKACGTAYRFNSREQYEQFIQNPGCCATPTWTVL
;
A
#
# COMPACT_ATOMS: atom_id res chain seq x y z
N MET A 1 25.56 40.06 13.27
CA MET A 1 25.28 38.69 13.70
C MET A 1 24.18 38.18 12.77
N ALA A 2 24.49 37.27 11.89
CA ALA A 2 23.44 36.62 11.07
C ALA A 2 22.55 35.82 12.02
N ASP A 3 21.26 36.13 12.00
CA ASP A 3 20.24 35.38 12.72
C ASP A 3 20.22 33.99 12.07
N ASP A 4 20.85 33.04 12.73
CA ASP A 4 20.89 31.64 12.28
C ASP A 4 19.49 31.09 12.47
N LYS A 5 18.64 31.31 11.46
CA LYS A 5 17.22 30.98 11.49
C LYS A 5 17.06 29.48 11.44
N HIS A 6 17.15 28.85 12.61
CA HIS A 6 16.95 27.42 12.77
C HIS A 6 15.60 27.02 12.12
N MET A 7 15.63 25.96 11.33
CA MET A 7 14.42 25.41 10.70
C MET A 7 13.44 24.97 11.80
N THR A 8 12.18 25.34 11.67
CA THR A 8 11.12 24.84 12.59
C THR A 8 10.74 23.41 12.25
N ILE A 9 10.18 22.68 13.21
CA ILE A 9 9.72 21.31 12.97
C ILE A 9 8.66 21.26 11.87
N ASP A 10 7.80 22.27 11.75
CA ASP A 10 6.79 22.37 10.68
C ASP A 10 7.46 22.55 9.31
N GLN A 11 8.54 23.32 9.22
CA GLN A 11 9.30 23.49 7.98
C GLN A 11 10.01 22.20 7.57
N ALA A 12 10.60 21.48 8.52
CA ALA A 12 11.22 20.19 8.30
C ALA A 12 10.18 19.16 7.81
N MET A 13 9.03 19.11 8.46
CA MET A 13 7.93 18.23 8.04
C MET A 13 7.40 18.56 6.65
N ALA A 14 7.21 19.83 6.33
CA ALA A 14 6.80 20.26 5.00
C ALA A 14 7.84 19.89 3.92
N GLN A 15 9.13 19.84 4.26
CA GLN A 15 10.18 19.35 3.37
C GLN A 15 10.04 17.84 3.12
N VAL A 16 9.87 17.03 4.18
CA VAL A 16 9.67 15.58 4.07
C VAL A 16 8.43 15.27 3.25
N GLN A 17 7.29 15.91 3.55
CA GLN A 17 6.02 15.67 2.85
C GLN A 17 6.09 15.96 1.35
N ARG A 18 6.88 16.98 0.94
CA ARG A 18 7.07 17.30 -0.49
C ARG A 18 7.98 16.33 -1.23
N SER A 19 8.90 15.66 -0.53
CA SER A 19 9.91 14.79 -1.14
C SER A 19 9.53 13.31 -1.09
N VAL A 20 8.70 12.90 -0.13
CA VAL A 20 8.34 11.48 0.03
C VAL A 20 7.37 11.01 -1.05
N VAL A 21 7.73 9.91 -1.73
CA VAL A 21 6.87 9.23 -2.69
C VAL A 21 6.87 7.73 -2.37
N VAL A 22 5.70 7.17 -2.13
CA VAL A 22 5.55 5.74 -1.82
C VAL A 22 4.53 5.11 -2.77
N PRO A 23 4.96 4.51 -3.87
CA PRO A 23 4.05 3.91 -4.84
C PRO A 23 3.33 2.69 -4.26
N LYS A 24 2.08 2.44 -4.71
CA LYS A 24 1.35 1.18 -4.43
C LYS A 24 1.87 0.09 -5.37
N ALA A 25 3.03 -0.52 -5.06
CA ALA A 25 3.71 -1.49 -5.91
C ALA A 25 3.36 -2.94 -5.60
N ARG A 26 2.78 -3.23 -4.45
CA ARG A 26 2.37 -4.59 -4.06
C ARG A 26 0.96 -4.90 -4.54
N TYR A 27 0.77 -6.10 -5.08
CA TYR A 27 -0.54 -6.55 -5.56
C TYR A 27 -1.15 -7.56 -4.59
N ASN A 28 -2.38 -7.32 -4.16
CA ASN A 28 -3.18 -8.27 -3.40
C ASN A 28 -4.11 -9.02 -4.37
N ALA A 29 -3.76 -10.26 -4.71
CA ALA A 29 -4.53 -11.10 -5.62
C ALA A 29 -5.93 -11.46 -5.06
N HIS A 30 -6.07 -11.54 -3.73
CA HIS A 30 -7.34 -11.87 -3.08
C HIS A 30 -8.34 -10.71 -3.17
N GLY A 31 -7.86 -9.48 -2.96
CA GLY A 31 -8.66 -8.25 -3.04
C GLY A 31 -8.68 -7.59 -4.42
N ASN A 32 -7.79 -8.01 -5.34
CA ASN A 32 -7.62 -7.46 -6.69
C ASN A 32 -7.33 -5.94 -6.66
N TYR A 33 -6.37 -5.53 -5.81
CA TYR A 33 -5.95 -4.13 -5.72
C TYR A 33 -4.44 -4.02 -5.43
N TYR A 34 -3.86 -2.88 -5.82
CA TYR A 34 -2.49 -2.53 -5.47
C TYR A 34 -2.45 -1.80 -4.13
N TYR A 35 -1.45 -2.12 -3.33
CA TYR A 35 -1.24 -1.50 -2.02
C TYR A 35 0.25 -1.25 -1.75
N ARG A 36 0.53 -0.49 -0.70
CA ARG A 36 1.85 -0.33 -0.09
C ARG A 36 1.82 -0.90 1.33
N SER A 37 2.88 -1.55 1.75
CA SER A 37 3.01 -2.04 3.12
C SER A 37 3.54 -0.95 4.05
N MET A 38 3.50 -1.19 5.36
CA MET A 38 4.14 -0.31 6.34
C MET A 38 5.65 -0.23 6.10
N GLU A 39 6.28 -1.36 5.78
CA GLU A 39 7.71 -1.46 5.51
C GLU A 39 8.13 -0.62 4.29
N ASP A 40 7.30 -0.58 3.25
CA ASP A 40 7.55 0.24 2.06
C ASP A 40 7.55 1.73 2.43
N ILE A 41 6.62 2.16 3.30
CA ILE A 41 6.54 3.53 3.80
C ILE A 41 7.77 3.87 4.64
N VAL A 42 8.10 3.03 5.62
CA VAL A 42 9.29 3.23 6.48
C VAL A 42 10.56 3.30 5.67
N ALA A 43 10.71 2.46 4.66
CA ALA A 43 11.88 2.47 3.77
C ALA A 43 11.99 3.79 2.98
N ALA A 44 10.87 4.27 2.43
CA ALA A 44 10.83 5.50 1.65
C ALA A 44 11.06 6.76 2.49
N LEU A 45 10.74 6.74 3.77
CA LEU A 45 10.90 7.88 4.68
C LEU A 45 12.34 8.09 5.16
N LYS A 46 13.22 7.08 5.11
CA LYS A 46 14.58 7.16 5.67
C LYS A 46 15.40 8.32 5.12
N GLU A 47 15.47 8.47 3.81
CA GLU A 47 16.23 9.52 3.15
C GLU A 47 15.60 10.91 3.36
N PRO A 48 14.28 11.12 3.09
CA PRO A 48 13.63 12.40 3.33
C PRO A 48 13.75 12.90 4.78
N CYS A 49 13.59 12.02 5.76
CA CYS A 49 13.72 12.38 7.18
C CYS A 49 15.16 12.77 7.52
N ARG A 50 16.14 11.98 7.08
CA ARG A 50 17.56 12.30 7.27
C ARG A 50 17.91 13.67 6.67
N ASP A 51 17.47 13.94 5.43
CA ASP A 51 17.77 15.18 4.73
C ASP A 51 17.12 16.42 5.38
N ALA A 52 16.01 16.21 6.12
CA ALA A 52 15.35 17.22 6.92
C ALA A 52 15.86 17.29 8.38
N GLY A 53 16.80 16.43 8.78
CA GLY A 53 17.34 16.36 10.14
C GLY A 53 16.32 15.93 11.19
N VAL A 54 15.35 15.09 10.82
CA VAL A 54 14.30 14.61 11.73
C VAL A 54 14.27 13.08 11.75
N PHE A 55 13.79 12.54 12.87
CA PHE A 55 13.48 11.12 13.01
C PHE A 55 12.07 10.92 13.53
N PHE A 56 11.52 9.75 13.34
CA PHE A 56 10.22 9.40 13.88
C PHE A 56 10.26 8.09 14.69
N THR A 57 9.34 8.00 15.63
CA THR A 57 9.07 6.80 16.41
C THR A 57 7.62 6.40 16.28
N LEU A 58 7.35 5.09 16.43
CA LEU A 58 5.99 4.54 16.44
C LEU A 58 5.77 3.82 17.78
N ASN A 59 4.76 4.24 18.50
CA ASN A 59 4.31 3.63 19.74
C ASN A 59 2.87 3.15 19.62
N ASP A 60 2.58 1.98 20.20
CA ASP A 60 1.23 1.44 20.25
C ASP A 60 0.70 1.45 21.68
N SER A 61 -0.60 1.69 21.80
CA SER A 61 -1.38 1.46 23.02
C SER A 61 -2.71 0.82 22.66
N ILE A 62 -3.31 0.15 23.63
CA ILE A 62 -4.66 -0.41 23.47
C ILE A 62 -5.66 0.55 24.10
N GLU A 63 -6.67 0.92 23.35
CA GLU A 63 -7.79 1.72 23.83
C GLU A 63 -9.10 0.93 23.74
N GLN A 64 -9.90 1.00 24.78
CA GLN A 64 -11.23 0.38 24.82
C GLN A 64 -12.29 1.45 24.61
N VAL A 65 -13.17 1.24 23.63
CA VAL A 65 -14.33 2.10 23.37
C VAL A 65 -15.59 1.22 23.41
N GLY A 66 -16.35 1.35 24.48
CA GLY A 66 -17.47 0.45 24.76
C GLY A 66 -16.97 -0.98 24.98
N ASP A 67 -17.47 -1.92 24.21
CA ASP A 67 -17.08 -3.34 24.21
C ASP A 67 -15.99 -3.69 23.18
N ARG A 68 -15.35 -2.68 22.59
CA ARG A 68 -14.41 -2.86 21.47
C ARG A 68 -13.02 -2.39 21.86
N PHE A 69 -12.02 -3.16 21.41
CA PHE A 69 -10.60 -2.81 21.57
C PHE A 69 -10.02 -2.29 20.25
N TYR A 70 -9.19 -1.26 20.38
CA TYR A 70 -8.48 -0.64 19.27
C TYR A 70 -7.00 -0.58 19.60
N VAL A 71 -6.17 -0.92 18.64
CA VAL A 71 -4.77 -0.55 18.66
C VAL A 71 -4.66 0.88 18.17
N LYS A 72 -4.15 1.77 19.03
CA LYS A 72 -3.80 3.14 18.70
C LYS A 72 -2.30 3.20 18.42
N ALA A 73 -1.90 3.54 17.22
CA ALA A 73 -0.52 3.84 16.89
C ALA A 73 -0.31 5.34 16.91
N THR A 74 0.75 5.79 17.58
CA THR A 74 1.18 7.19 17.58
C THR A 74 2.51 7.29 16.87
N CYS A 75 2.58 8.07 15.80
CA CYS A 75 3.80 8.50 15.15
C CYS A 75 4.22 9.83 15.76
N LEU A 76 5.44 9.90 16.27
CA LEU A 76 6.03 11.11 16.85
C LEU A 76 7.29 11.47 16.06
N VAL A 77 7.39 12.70 15.59
CA VAL A 77 8.57 13.23 14.88
C VAL A 77 9.28 14.27 15.74
N LYS A 78 10.61 14.20 15.77
CA LYS A 78 11.50 15.12 16.48
C LYS A 78 12.74 15.43 15.63
N PHE A 79 13.45 16.50 15.98
CA PHE A 79 14.78 16.76 15.42
C PHE A 79 15.82 15.76 15.96
N GLU A 80 16.77 15.37 15.12
CA GLU A 80 17.87 14.46 15.49
C GLU A 80 18.89 15.10 16.42
N ASP A 81 19.09 16.41 16.31
CA ASP A 81 20.07 17.19 17.09
C ASP A 81 19.57 17.59 18.48
N GLY A 82 18.34 17.23 18.84
CA GLY A 82 17.71 17.59 20.11
C GLY A 82 17.12 19.01 20.13
N THR A 83 17.10 19.74 19.03
CA THR A 83 16.37 21.00 18.92
C THR A 83 14.91 20.79 19.34
N PRO A 84 14.36 21.70 20.20
CA PRO A 84 12.97 21.59 20.62
C PRO A 84 11.98 21.66 19.45
N GLY A 85 11.03 20.76 19.45
CA GLY A 85 9.95 20.69 18.47
C GLY A 85 9.52 19.24 18.28
N GLU A 86 8.22 19.01 18.29
CA GLU A 86 7.65 17.69 18.03
C GLU A 86 6.28 17.80 17.37
N ILE A 87 5.97 16.84 16.53
CA ILE A 87 4.63 16.67 15.95
C ILE A 87 4.20 15.22 16.20
N ALA A 88 2.96 15.03 16.64
CA ALA A 88 2.40 13.72 16.89
C ALA A 88 1.10 13.53 16.08
N VAL A 89 0.99 12.39 15.41
CA VAL A 89 -0.22 11.96 14.71
C VAL A 89 -0.56 10.54 15.17
N CYS A 90 -1.83 10.28 15.47
CA CYS A 90 -2.26 8.94 15.82
C CYS A 90 -3.32 8.42 14.85
N ALA A 91 -3.35 7.09 14.73
CA ALA A 91 -4.36 6.37 13.98
C ALA A 91 -4.79 5.12 14.75
N TYR A 92 -5.95 4.61 14.41
CA TYR A 92 -6.58 3.51 15.11
C TYR A 92 -6.90 2.36 14.17
N ALA A 93 -6.69 1.14 14.64
CA ALA A 93 -7.22 -0.05 13.98
C ALA A 93 -7.99 -0.88 15.01
N ARG A 94 -9.22 -1.26 14.65
CA ARG A 94 -10.03 -2.10 15.50
C ARG A 94 -9.43 -3.51 15.55
N GLU A 95 -9.25 -4.05 16.74
CA GLU A 95 -8.88 -5.43 16.94
C GLU A 95 -10.12 -6.33 16.77
N PRO A 96 -10.12 -7.27 15.80
CA PRO A 96 -11.23 -8.20 15.65
C PRO A 96 -11.18 -9.25 16.75
N LEU A 97 -12.36 -9.71 17.21
CA LEU A 97 -12.45 -10.76 18.23
C LEU A 97 -11.90 -12.11 17.74
N ALA A 98 -12.05 -12.40 16.46
CA ALA A 98 -11.54 -13.61 15.83
C ALA A 98 -11.43 -13.42 14.33
N GLN A 99 -10.48 -14.11 13.70
CA GLN A 99 -10.36 -14.22 12.26
C GLN A 99 -9.91 -15.63 11.88
N LYS A 100 -10.59 -16.25 10.94
CA LYS A 100 -10.27 -17.60 10.49
C LYS A 100 -8.82 -17.70 10.01
N GLY A 101 -8.06 -18.63 10.61
CA GLY A 101 -6.67 -18.89 10.24
C GLY A 101 -5.63 -17.99 10.90
N MET A 102 -6.03 -17.15 11.87
CA MET A 102 -5.12 -16.32 12.66
C MET A 102 -5.23 -16.64 14.15
N SER A 103 -4.09 -16.66 14.85
CA SER A 103 -4.06 -16.70 16.30
C SER A 103 -4.37 -15.31 16.88
N GLU A 104 -4.71 -15.25 18.18
CA GLU A 104 -4.96 -13.97 18.89
C GLU A 104 -3.77 -13.01 18.79
N THR A 105 -2.54 -13.51 18.95
CA THR A 105 -1.32 -12.71 18.81
C THR A 105 -1.16 -12.15 17.38
N GLN A 106 -1.53 -12.92 16.35
CA GLN A 106 -1.50 -12.45 14.96
C GLN A 106 -2.57 -11.40 14.70
N LEU A 107 -3.73 -11.47 15.36
CA LEU A 107 -4.80 -10.46 15.23
C LEU A 107 -4.32 -9.11 15.75
N THR A 108 -3.77 -9.06 16.95
CA THR A 108 -3.20 -7.83 17.53
C THR A 108 -2.06 -7.28 16.66
N GLY A 109 -1.14 -8.12 16.21
CA GLY A 109 -0.04 -7.73 15.33
C GLY A 109 -0.51 -7.16 13.99
N SER A 110 -1.57 -7.72 13.42
CA SER A 110 -2.20 -7.21 12.20
C SER A 110 -2.84 -5.84 12.43
N ALA A 111 -3.61 -5.67 13.51
CA ALA A 111 -4.21 -4.39 13.88
C ALA A 111 -3.14 -3.32 14.12
N SER A 112 -2.03 -3.67 14.81
CA SER A 112 -0.87 -2.79 15.01
C SER A 112 -0.27 -2.33 13.68
N SER A 113 0.00 -3.25 12.76
CA SER A 113 0.55 -2.91 11.44
C SER A 113 -0.36 -1.97 10.65
N TYR A 114 -1.67 -2.15 10.75
CA TYR A 114 -2.67 -1.25 10.16
C TYR A 114 -2.65 0.13 10.79
N ALA A 115 -2.74 0.23 12.12
CA ALA A 115 -2.73 1.50 12.84
C ALA A 115 -1.45 2.29 12.53
N ARG A 116 -0.27 1.66 12.59
CA ARG A 116 1.02 2.27 12.27
C ARG A 116 1.08 2.79 10.85
N LYS A 117 0.59 2.02 9.88
CA LYS A 117 0.54 2.44 8.48
C LYS A 117 -0.27 3.72 8.30
N TYR A 118 -1.44 3.81 8.92
CA TYR A 118 -2.29 5.00 8.82
C TYR A 118 -1.73 6.19 9.62
N ALA A 119 -1.06 5.96 10.75
CA ALA A 119 -0.38 7.02 11.48
C ALA A 119 0.76 7.64 10.63
N LEU A 120 1.55 6.81 9.95
CA LEU A 120 2.58 7.27 9.01
C LEU A 120 1.97 8.00 7.81
N CYS A 121 0.92 7.47 7.21
CA CYS A 121 0.25 8.13 6.08
C CYS A 121 -0.28 9.52 6.48
N GLY A 122 -0.90 9.65 7.66
CA GLY A 122 -1.39 10.94 8.15
C GLY A 122 -0.28 11.91 8.53
N MET A 123 0.83 11.42 9.10
CA MET A 123 1.97 12.26 9.48
C MET A 123 2.69 12.84 8.26
N PHE A 124 2.91 12.02 7.24
CA PHE A 124 3.75 12.38 6.10
C PHE A 124 2.97 12.72 4.83
N ASP A 125 1.65 12.94 4.95
CA ASP A 125 0.74 13.24 3.82
C ASP A 125 0.92 12.28 2.64
N ILE A 126 1.10 10.99 2.97
CA ILE A 126 1.24 9.94 1.97
C ILE A 126 -0.14 9.59 1.46
N ASP A 127 -0.44 10.03 0.25
CA ASP A 127 -1.71 9.82 -0.43
C ASP A 127 -2.22 8.38 -0.27
N GLY A 128 -3.26 8.24 0.54
CA GLY A 128 -3.55 6.94 1.13
C GLY A 128 -4.50 6.08 0.34
N THR A 129 -5.57 6.59 -0.16
CA THR A 129 -6.63 5.73 -0.72
C THR A 129 -7.30 6.44 -1.88
N SER A 130 -7.59 5.70 -2.95
CA SER A 130 -8.71 6.07 -3.80
C SER A 130 -9.91 6.27 -2.87
N ASP A 131 -10.53 7.43 -2.97
CA ASP A 131 -11.75 7.79 -2.26
C ASP A 131 -12.74 6.62 -2.33
N PRO A 132 -13.24 6.08 -1.20
CA PRO A 132 -14.27 5.05 -1.21
C PRO A 132 -15.47 5.44 -2.09
N ASP A 133 -15.76 6.74 -2.22
CA ASP A 133 -16.83 7.24 -3.08
C ASP A 133 -16.48 7.13 -4.57
N SER A 134 -15.21 7.09 -4.94
CA SER A 134 -14.78 6.79 -6.31
C SER A 134 -15.06 5.34 -6.74
N LEU A 135 -15.35 4.46 -5.77
CA LEU A 135 -15.78 3.09 -6.02
C LEU A 135 -17.30 2.97 -6.22
N ASN A 136 -18.05 4.04 -5.87
CA ASN A 136 -19.50 4.12 -6.10
C ASN A 136 -19.75 4.65 -7.53
N GLY A 137 -19.78 3.74 -8.50
CA GLY A 137 -20.11 4.09 -9.89
C GLY A 137 -19.14 3.59 -10.95
N VAL A 138 -18.01 3.05 -10.57
CA VAL A 138 -17.22 2.21 -11.48
C VAL A 138 -17.83 0.81 -11.40
N GLU A 139 -18.57 0.43 -12.44
CA GLU A 139 -18.85 -0.99 -12.66
C GLU A 139 -17.52 -1.73 -12.51
N LYS A 140 -17.43 -2.57 -11.45
CA LYS A 140 -16.29 -3.47 -11.32
C LYS A 140 -16.14 -4.14 -12.66
N PRO A 141 -14.95 -4.06 -13.33
CA PRO A 141 -14.78 -4.85 -14.54
C PRO A 141 -15.18 -6.27 -14.14
N GLU A 142 -16.22 -6.79 -14.77
CA GLU A 142 -16.69 -8.15 -14.49
C GLU A 142 -15.45 -9.01 -14.51
N LYS A 143 -15.14 -9.63 -13.36
CA LYS A 143 -14.15 -10.70 -13.32
C LYS A 143 -14.75 -11.76 -14.22
N LYS A 144 -14.31 -11.79 -15.49
CA LYS A 144 -14.58 -12.97 -16.31
C LYS A 144 -14.09 -14.13 -15.48
N PRO A 145 -14.96 -15.10 -15.16
CA PRO A 145 -14.55 -16.24 -14.33
C PRO A 145 -13.28 -16.81 -14.95
N PRO A 146 -12.31 -17.27 -14.15
CA PRO A 146 -11.11 -17.88 -14.70
C PRO A 146 -11.59 -18.96 -15.67
N VAL A 147 -11.14 -18.88 -16.91
CA VAL A 147 -11.50 -19.84 -17.94
C VAL A 147 -10.94 -21.18 -17.48
N GLN A 148 -11.78 -21.96 -16.79
CA GLN A 148 -11.48 -23.31 -16.36
C GLN A 148 -11.92 -24.25 -17.48
N GLY A 149 -10.95 -24.89 -18.13
CA GLY A 149 -11.18 -25.82 -19.21
C GLY A 149 -10.65 -25.33 -20.56
N PRO A 150 -10.86 -26.09 -21.61
CA PRO A 150 -10.40 -25.75 -22.95
C PRO A 150 -11.05 -24.45 -23.44
N PHE A 151 -10.25 -23.51 -23.95
CA PHE A 151 -10.72 -22.26 -24.52
C PHE A 151 -9.91 -21.91 -25.77
N ASP A 152 -10.50 -21.07 -26.63
CA ASP A 152 -9.85 -20.60 -27.84
C ASP A 152 -9.28 -19.18 -27.61
N ALA A 153 -8.11 -18.93 -28.15
CA ALA A 153 -7.52 -17.58 -28.19
C ALA A 153 -7.02 -17.26 -29.60
N LYS A 154 -7.08 -15.99 -29.97
CA LYS A 154 -6.74 -15.50 -31.29
C LYS A 154 -5.72 -14.37 -31.22
N CYS A 155 -4.75 -14.40 -32.11
CA CYS A 155 -3.83 -13.28 -32.30
C CYS A 155 -4.52 -12.14 -33.10
N LYS A 156 -4.61 -10.96 -32.51
CA LYS A 156 -5.21 -9.79 -33.17
C LYS A 156 -4.40 -9.30 -34.36
N ALA A 157 -3.07 -9.53 -34.34
CA ALA A 157 -2.19 -9.05 -35.39
C ALA A 157 -2.24 -9.88 -36.66
N CYS A 158 -2.28 -11.24 -36.55
CA CYS A 158 -2.25 -12.11 -37.73
C CYS A 158 -3.50 -12.99 -37.91
N GLY A 159 -4.42 -12.99 -36.95
CA GLY A 159 -5.65 -13.77 -37.02
C GLY A 159 -5.51 -15.27 -36.66
N THR A 160 -4.30 -15.76 -36.39
CA THR A 160 -4.07 -17.15 -35.99
C THR A 160 -4.81 -17.46 -34.71
N ALA A 161 -5.52 -18.57 -34.64
CA ALA A 161 -6.24 -19.04 -33.46
C ALA A 161 -5.67 -20.37 -32.97
N TYR A 162 -5.61 -20.53 -31.65
CA TYR A 162 -5.24 -21.79 -30.98
C TYR A 162 -6.21 -22.10 -29.87
N ARG A 163 -6.40 -23.43 -29.65
CA ARG A 163 -7.16 -23.96 -28.55
C ARG A 163 -6.23 -24.38 -27.42
N PHE A 164 -6.46 -23.85 -26.24
CA PHE A 164 -5.70 -24.15 -25.03
C PHE A 164 -6.51 -25.02 -24.08
N ASN A 165 -5.86 -26.02 -23.48
CA ASN A 165 -6.52 -26.93 -22.54
C ASN A 165 -6.53 -26.37 -21.10
N SER A 166 -5.61 -25.44 -20.79
CA SER A 166 -5.56 -24.78 -19.48
C SER A 166 -5.01 -23.37 -19.59
N ARG A 167 -5.22 -22.56 -18.53
CA ARG A 167 -4.69 -21.21 -18.41
C ARG A 167 -3.16 -21.19 -18.37
N GLU A 168 -2.56 -22.17 -17.69
CA GLU A 168 -1.09 -22.29 -17.60
C GLU A 168 -0.48 -22.52 -18.99
N GLN A 169 -1.09 -23.37 -19.81
CA GLN A 169 -0.62 -23.58 -21.18
C GLN A 169 -0.66 -22.29 -22.02
N TYR A 170 -1.72 -21.49 -21.87
CA TYR A 170 -1.82 -20.21 -22.53
C TYR A 170 -0.75 -19.22 -22.06
N GLU A 171 -0.52 -19.10 -20.75
CA GLU A 171 0.46 -18.19 -20.16
C GLU A 171 1.89 -18.55 -20.55
N GLN A 172 2.22 -19.82 -20.66
CA GLN A 172 3.51 -20.27 -21.22
C GLN A 172 3.65 -19.92 -22.70
N PHE A 173 2.58 -20.14 -23.48
CA PHE A 173 2.58 -19.86 -24.91
C PHE A 173 2.73 -18.38 -25.24
N ILE A 174 2.07 -17.47 -24.53
CA ILE A 174 2.14 -16.03 -24.81
C ILE A 174 3.50 -15.40 -24.47
N GLN A 175 4.37 -16.08 -23.72
CA GLN A 175 5.73 -15.64 -23.46
C GLN A 175 6.61 -15.68 -24.73
N ASN A 176 6.33 -16.61 -25.65
CA ASN A 176 7.03 -16.72 -26.92
C ASN A 176 6.11 -17.29 -28.02
N PRO A 177 5.09 -16.56 -28.46
CA PRO A 177 4.00 -17.12 -29.25
C PRO A 177 4.34 -17.41 -30.72
N GLY A 178 5.39 -16.84 -31.29
CA GLY A 178 5.96 -17.17 -32.60
C GLY A 178 5.02 -17.13 -33.81
N CYS A 179 3.77 -16.68 -33.67
CA CYS A 179 2.80 -16.72 -34.77
C CYS A 179 2.97 -15.58 -35.82
N CYS A 180 3.61 -14.48 -35.43
CA CYS A 180 3.93 -13.31 -36.29
C CYS A 180 4.95 -12.40 -35.59
N ALA A 181 5.42 -11.33 -36.28
CA ALA A 181 6.44 -10.42 -35.75
C ALA A 181 6.02 -9.66 -34.47
N THR A 182 4.73 -9.36 -34.32
CA THR A 182 4.17 -8.60 -33.18
C THR A 182 2.92 -9.26 -32.64
N PRO A 183 3.04 -10.44 -31.99
CA PRO A 183 1.87 -11.21 -31.57
C PRO A 183 1.14 -10.52 -30.42
N THR A 184 -0.18 -10.37 -30.54
CA THR A 184 -1.08 -9.82 -29.50
C THR A 184 -2.27 -10.76 -29.35
N TRP A 185 -2.26 -11.57 -28.30
CA TRP A 185 -3.26 -12.61 -28.07
C TRP A 185 -4.43 -12.13 -27.22
N THR A 186 -5.64 -12.60 -27.56
CA THR A 186 -6.86 -12.38 -26.79
C THR A 186 -7.65 -13.66 -26.72
N VAL A 187 -8.21 -13.96 -25.54
CA VAL A 187 -9.13 -15.07 -25.33
C VAL A 187 -10.48 -14.71 -25.97
N LEU A 188 -11.09 -15.69 -26.66
CA LEU A 188 -12.37 -15.55 -27.35
C LEU A 188 -13.54 -15.84 -26.41
#